data_351621bd9c4af437eea2470fabfbe7e7
#
_entry.id   351621bd9c4af437eea2470fabfbe7e7
#
_cell.length_a   1.000
_cell.length_b   1.000
_cell.length_c   1.000
_cell.angle_alpha   90.00
_cell.angle_beta   90.00
_cell.angle_gamma   90.00
#
_symmetry.space_group_name_H-M   'P 1'
#
loop_
_entity.id
_entity.type
_entity.pdbx_description
1 polymer ?
#
loop_
_entity_poly.entity_id
_entity_poly.type
_entity_poly.pdbx_seq_one_letter_code
_entity_poly.pdbx_strand_id
1 'polypeptide(L)'
;METFKKAMNESAWVRWSVLILVGFILSVNYYFYDAFSTLNDLLKAEFDFTNTDYGLFVSFYSIPNTFLLMAVFGGMILDKFGIRRTGFGFVFFMAFCALLSAYGASSYYGAGGFGHAFMNGFWPSYSPELKMMLLGRFFFGLGAETSIVVVCKILVKWFKGKDLALAFGLKVGFGRLGTFAALRISPALADEGVHLTTAIWFAAVLVLSGLLAFMVYMLLDAKLDKQTGFSQKASSSASEFSFKDFVSIISNRAYIYIALLCVTFYSAVFPFMAYAPDFFADKFGLSAVESGNITSWLPLGTMLFTPLFGFLIDRYGRSATAMIFGALTLVAVHLIFAFTTLTPIIPL
;
A
#
# COMPACT_ATOMS: atom_id res chain seq x y z
N MET A 1 -42.00 -26.67 1.54
CA MET A 1 -40.60 -26.81 1.97
C MET A 1 -39.77 -25.83 1.15
N GLU A 2 -39.62 -24.59 1.61
CA GLU A 2 -38.70 -23.63 0.99
C GLU A 2 -37.27 -24.11 1.27
N THR A 3 -36.57 -24.54 0.22
CA THR A 3 -35.13 -24.80 0.27
C THR A 3 -34.45 -23.49 0.60
N PHE A 4 -34.07 -23.30 1.87
CA PHE A 4 -33.21 -22.19 2.29
C PHE A 4 -31.93 -22.24 1.44
N LYS A 5 -31.88 -21.44 0.38
CA LYS A 5 -30.63 -21.24 -0.36
C LYS A 5 -29.61 -20.65 0.61
N LYS A 6 -28.57 -21.44 0.92
CA LYS A 6 -27.44 -20.98 1.74
C LYS A 6 -26.95 -19.63 1.21
N ALA A 7 -26.74 -18.65 2.11
CA ALA A 7 -26.20 -17.35 1.74
C ALA A 7 -24.80 -17.50 1.09
N MET A 8 -24.47 -16.64 0.15
CA MET A 8 -23.20 -16.75 -0.61
C MET A 8 -21.96 -16.74 0.29
N ASN A 9 -21.99 -16.03 1.41
CA ASN A 9 -20.90 -16.03 2.39
C ASN A 9 -20.77 -17.33 3.19
N GLU A 10 -21.70 -18.27 3.06
CA GLU A 10 -21.57 -19.61 3.62
C GLU A 10 -20.76 -20.56 2.73
N SER A 11 -20.69 -20.26 1.43
CA SER A 11 -19.83 -21.00 0.50
C SER A 11 -18.37 -20.60 0.68
N ALA A 12 -17.51 -21.56 1.00
CA ALA A 12 -16.07 -21.33 1.11
C ALA A 12 -15.49 -20.77 -0.19
N TRP A 13 -15.86 -21.35 -1.33
CA TRP A 13 -15.38 -20.90 -2.64
C TRP A 13 -15.66 -19.41 -2.90
N VAL A 14 -16.85 -18.95 -2.59
CA VAL A 14 -17.22 -17.53 -2.80
C VAL A 14 -16.45 -16.63 -1.85
N ARG A 15 -16.31 -17.01 -0.58
CA ARG A 15 -15.53 -16.24 0.40
C ARG A 15 -14.08 -16.09 -0.04
N TRP A 16 -13.44 -17.19 -0.42
CA TRP A 16 -12.04 -17.16 -0.86
C TRP A 16 -11.86 -16.41 -2.18
N SER A 17 -12.83 -16.50 -3.11
CA SER A 17 -12.82 -15.66 -4.32
C SER A 17 -12.90 -14.18 -4.00
N VAL A 18 -13.72 -13.79 -3.03
CA VAL A 18 -13.78 -12.39 -2.55
C VAL A 18 -12.46 -11.99 -1.93
N LEU A 19 -11.82 -12.82 -1.13
CA LEU A 19 -10.50 -12.53 -0.58
C LEU A 19 -9.45 -12.31 -1.68
N ILE A 20 -9.45 -13.15 -2.73
CA ILE A 20 -8.53 -13.00 -3.86
C ILE A 20 -8.78 -11.66 -4.57
N LEU A 21 -10.04 -11.29 -4.83
CA LEU A 21 -10.37 -10.01 -5.47
C LEU A 21 -9.89 -8.80 -4.64
N VAL A 22 -10.20 -8.79 -3.35
CA VAL A 22 -9.79 -7.66 -2.49
C VAL A 22 -8.31 -7.69 -2.16
N GLY A 23 -7.71 -8.88 -2.10
CA GLY A 23 -6.27 -9.08 -1.97
C GLY A 23 -5.52 -8.55 -3.20
N PHE A 24 -6.03 -8.79 -4.39
CA PHE A 24 -5.48 -8.24 -5.63
C PHE A 24 -5.51 -6.71 -5.65
N ILE A 25 -6.59 -6.08 -5.17
CA ILE A 25 -6.65 -4.62 -5.03
C ILE A 25 -5.52 -4.10 -4.13
N LEU A 26 -5.23 -4.79 -3.03
CA LEU A 26 -4.11 -4.44 -2.17
C LEU A 26 -2.77 -4.69 -2.83
N SER A 27 -2.62 -5.81 -3.56
CA SER A 27 -1.38 -6.10 -4.28
C SER A 27 -1.04 -5.01 -5.29
N VAL A 28 -2.00 -4.56 -6.09
CA VAL A 28 -1.75 -3.51 -7.10
C VAL A 28 -1.54 -2.12 -6.46
N ASN A 29 -2.17 -1.86 -5.30
CA ASN A 29 -1.91 -0.66 -4.52
C ASN A 29 -0.45 -0.62 -4.05
N TYR A 30 0.02 -1.68 -3.39
CA TYR A 30 1.41 -1.77 -2.92
C TYR A 30 2.41 -1.86 -4.08
N TYR A 31 2.04 -2.50 -5.21
CA TYR A 31 2.85 -2.48 -6.42
C TYR A 31 3.13 -1.04 -6.86
N PHE A 32 2.10 -0.22 -7.05
CA PHE A 32 2.25 1.17 -7.48
C PHE A 32 3.01 2.01 -6.45
N TYR A 33 2.78 1.76 -5.16
CA TYR A 33 3.49 2.46 -4.09
C TYR A 33 4.99 2.22 -4.16
N ASP A 34 5.43 0.96 -4.29
CA ASP A 34 6.83 0.54 -4.17
C ASP A 34 7.59 0.52 -5.51
N ALA A 35 6.89 0.58 -6.66
CA ALA A 35 7.51 0.53 -7.99
C ALA A 35 8.58 1.61 -8.19
N PHE A 36 8.35 2.79 -7.63
CA PHE A 36 9.25 3.94 -7.78
C PHE A 36 10.57 3.80 -7.03
N SER A 37 10.66 2.92 -6.04
CA SER A 37 11.89 2.73 -5.27
C SER A 37 13.04 2.16 -6.12
N THR A 38 12.72 1.31 -7.10
CA THR A 38 13.69 0.76 -8.05
C THR A 38 13.91 1.62 -9.29
N LEU A 39 13.07 2.63 -9.48
CA LEU A 39 13.13 3.56 -10.62
C LEU A 39 13.77 4.91 -10.25
N ASN A 40 14.27 5.05 -9.01
CA ASN A 40 14.80 6.31 -8.49
C ASN A 40 15.91 6.88 -9.37
N ASP A 41 16.93 6.09 -9.71
CA ASP A 41 18.05 6.56 -10.53
C ASP A 41 17.63 6.92 -11.95
N LEU A 42 16.67 6.19 -12.51
CA LEU A 42 16.11 6.50 -13.83
C LEU A 42 15.29 7.79 -13.80
N LEU A 43 14.55 8.05 -12.71
CA LEU A 43 13.83 9.32 -12.50
C LEU A 43 14.80 10.49 -12.41
N LYS A 44 15.92 10.33 -11.69
CA LYS A 44 16.97 11.34 -11.62
C LYS A 44 17.58 11.60 -13.00
N ALA A 45 17.89 10.55 -13.76
CA ALA A 45 18.53 10.66 -15.05
C ALA A 45 17.61 11.27 -16.14
N GLU A 46 16.30 10.92 -16.14
CA GLU A 46 15.36 11.34 -17.20
C GLU A 46 14.74 12.71 -16.91
N PHE A 47 14.50 13.06 -15.64
CA PHE A 47 13.80 14.30 -15.25
C PHE A 47 14.68 15.28 -14.45
N ASP A 48 15.98 15.04 -14.33
CA ASP A 48 16.92 15.83 -13.50
C ASP A 48 16.48 15.95 -12.04
N PHE A 49 15.81 14.92 -11.50
CA PHE A 49 15.37 14.91 -10.11
C PHE A 49 16.56 14.80 -9.18
N THR A 50 16.56 15.65 -8.16
CA THR A 50 17.50 15.55 -7.04
C THR A 50 17.02 14.48 -6.04
N ASN A 51 17.88 14.05 -5.12
CA ASN A 51 17.48 13.21 -3.99
C ASN A 51 16.38 13.86 -3.14
N THR A 52 16.36 15.20 -3.08
CA THR A 52 15.30 15.96 -2.38
C THR A 52 13.98 15.86 -3.11
N ASP A 53 13.97 15.94 -4.45
CA ASP A 53 12.76 15.80 -5.27
C ASP A 53 12.15 14.40 -5.14
N TYR A 54 13.01 13.38 -5.16
CA TYR A 54 12.54 12.00 -4.92
C TYR A 54 12.01 11.82 -3.49
N GLY A 55 12.70 12.35 -2.49
CA GLY A 55 12.22 12.35 -1.09
C GLY A 55 10.87 13.06 -0.93
N LEU A 56 10.68 14.19 -1.62
CA LEU A 56 9.43 14.92 -1.68
C LEU A 56 8.33 14.04 -2.32
N PHE A 57 8.64 13.40 -3.45
CA PHE A 57 7.72 12.50 -4.16
C PHE A 57 7.25 11.33 -3.29
N VAL A 58 8.16 10.68 -2.57
CA VAL A 58 7.81 9.60 -1.63
C VAL A 58 6.94 10.13 -0.48
N SER A 59 7.29 11.29 0.08
CA SER A 59 6.59 11.90 1.22
C SER A 59 5.17 12.31 0.89
N PHE A 60 4.89 12.74 -0.34
CA PHE A 60 3.56 13.21 -0.76
C PHE A 60 2.46 12.15 -0.65
N TYR A 61 2.81 10.88 -0.74
CA TYR A 61 1.86 9.80 -0.43
C TYR A 61 1.38 9.83 1.03
N SER A 62 2.28 10.14 1.96
CA SER A 62 1.99 10.07 3.40
C SER A 62 1.26 11.31 3.93
N ILE A 63 1.32 12.44 3.22
CA ILE A 63 0.71 13.71 3.66
C ILE A 63 -0.79 13.57 3.94
N PRO A 64 -1.63 12.96 3.09
CA PRO A 64 -3.06 12.79 3.36
C PRO A 64 -3.33 12.00 4.63
N ASN A 65 -2.52 10.98 4.90
CA ASN A 65 -2.68 10.18 6.11
C ASN A 65 -2.28 10.90 7.36
N THR A 66 -1.17 11.61 7.31
CA THR A 66 -0.60 12.29 8.47
C THR A 66 -1.44 13.52 8.85
N PHE A 67 -1.79 14.36 7.88
CA PHE A 67 -2.45 15.64 8.15
C PHE A 67 -3.97 15.61 8.00
N LEU A 68 -4.49 14.78 7.09
CA LEU A 68 -5.94 14.63 6.91
C LEU A 68 -6.50 13.40 7.65
N LEU A 69 -5.66 12.62 8.37
CA LEU A 69 -6.07 11.45 9.15
C LEU A 69 -7.00 10.51 8.34
N MET A 70 -6.64 10.23 7.08
CA MET A 70 -7.52 9.53 6.14
C MET A 70 -7.91 8.12 6.58
N ALA A 71 -7.12 7.46 7.41
CA ALA A 71 -7.51 6.19 8.02
C ALA A 71 -8.76 6.35 8.93
N VAL A 72 -8.88 7.49 9.64
CA VAL A 72 -10.02 7.80 10.50
C VAL A 72 -11.20 8.33 9.70
N PHE A 73 -10.99 9.40 8.93
CA PHE A 73 -12.07 10.02 8.14
C PHE A 73 -12.61 9.09 7.06
N GLY A 74 -11.72 8.31 6.42
CA GLY A 74 -12.12 7.26 5.47
C GLY A 74 -13.01 6.19 6.13
N GLY A 75 -12.70 5.82 7.38
CA GLY A 75 -13.54 4.94 8.19
C GLY A 75 -14.93 5.55 8.47
N MET A 76 -15.00 6.82 8.85
CA MET A 76 -16.27 7.53 9.08
C MET A 76 -17.11 7.63 7.79
N ILE A 77 -16.46 7.94 6.65
CA ILE A 77 -17.13 7.95 5.34
C ILE A 77 -17.65 6.54 5.00
N LEU A 78 -16.85 5.51 5.28
CA LEU A 78 -17.22 4.12 5.08
C LEU A 78 -18.42 3.69 5.93
N ASP A 79 -18.50 4.14 7.17
CA ASP A 79 -19.63 3.86 8.04
C ASP A 79 -20.91 4.56 7.56
N LYS A 80 -20.78 5.79 7.10
CA LYS A 80 -21.92 6.59 6.62
C LYS A 80 -22.46 6.13 5.26
N PHE A 81 -21.60 5.88 4.28
CA PHE A 81 -21.98 5.60 2.89
C PHE A 81 -21.94 4.11 2.51
N GLY A 82 -21.34 3.28 3.38
CA GLY A 82 -21.22 1.84 3.21
C GLY A 82 -20.09 1.40 2.27
N ILE A 83 -19.84 0.10 2.26
CA ILE A 83 -18.67 -0.52 1.61
C ILE A 83 -18.61 -0.23 0.10
N ARG A 84 -19.73 -0.42 -0.62
CA ARG A 84 -19.72 -0.33 -2.08
C ARG A 84 -19.46 1.08 -2.59
N ARG A 85 -20.19 2.08 -2.07
CA ARG A 85 -20.05 3.47 -2.53
C ARG A 85 -18.69 4.04 -2.15
N THR A 86 -18.31 3.88 -0.89
CA THR A 86 -17.00 4.36 -0.40
C THR A 86 -15.86 3.64 -1.11
N GLY A 87 -15.92 2.31 -1.17
CA GLY A 87 -14.86 1.53 -1.82
C GLY A 87 -14.71 1.87 -3.29
N PHE A 88 -15.81 1.94 -4.05
CA PHE A 88 -15.75 2.34 -5.46
C PHE A 88 -15.15 3.74 -5.63
N GLY A 89 -15.64 4.72 -4.85
CA GLY A 89 -15.14 6.10 -4.95
C GLY A 89 -13.63 6.20 -4.68
N PHE A 90 -13.13 5.58 -3.62
CA PHE A 90 -11.71 5.67 -3.26
C PHE A 90 -10.80 4.80 -4.14
N VAL A 91 -11.24 3.60 -4.57
CA VAL A 91 -10.46 2.78 -5.53
C VAL A 91 -10.45 3.42 -6.92
N PHE A 92 -11.55 4.02 -7.37
CA PHE A 92 -11.58 4.81 -8.61
C PHE A 92 -10.63 6.01 -8.52
N PHE A 93 -10.69 6.74 -7.42
CA PHE A 93 -9.82 7.90 -7.20
C PHE A 93 -8.35 7.49 -7.17
N MET A 94 -8.02 6.39 -6.49
CA MET A 94 -6.67 5.81 -6.49
C MET A 94 -6.20 5.46 -7.90
N ALA A 95 -7.04 4.80 -8.72
CA ALA A 95 -6.70 4.43 -10.09
C ALA A 95 -6.51 5.65 -10.99
N PHE A 96 -7.42 6.63 -10.89
CA PHE A 96 -7.31 7.89 -11.65
C PHE A 96 -6.02 8.64 -11.31
N CYS A 97 -5.66 8.72 -10.04
CA CYS A 97 -4.49 9.44 -9.58
C CYS A 97 -3.17 8.69 -9.88
N ALA A 98 -3.21 7.35 -9.97
CA ALA A 98 -2.10 6.58 -10.51
C ALA A 98 -1.85 6.90 -11.99
N LEU A 99 -2.91 7.00 -12.79
CA LEU A 99 -2.83 7.44 -14.19
C LEU A 99 -2.34 8.88 -14.30
N LEU A 100 -2.73 9.76 -13.37
CA LEU A 100 -2.24 11.14 -13.34
C LEU A 100 -0.73 11.21 -13.05
N SER A 101 -0.21 10.38 -12.14
CA SER A 101 1.23 10.27 -11.92
C SER A 101 1.96 9.77 -13.16
N ALA A 102 1.41 8.74 -13.83
CA ALA A 102 1.99 8.22 -15.07
C ALA A 102 1.93 9.24 -16.22
N TYR A 103 0.86 10.03 -16.29
CA TYR A 103 0.74 11.12 -17.23
C TYR A 103 1.82 12.18 -17.02
N GLY A 104 2.06 12.58 -15.74
CA GLY A 104 3.12 13.53 -15.38
C GLY A 104 4.53 13.05 -15.80
N ALA A 105 4.76 11.74 -15.79
CA ALA A 105 6.01 11.13 -16.23
C ALA A 105 6.08 10.89 -17.74
N SER A 106 5.07 11.25 -18.54
CA SER A 106 5.03 10.97 -19.97
C SER A 106 5.76 12.04 -20.81
N SER A 107 6.40 11.63 -21.89
CA SER A 107 7.00 12.54 -22.86
C SER A 107 5.98 13.51 -23.48
N TYR A 108 4.72 13.09 -23.63
CA TYR A 108 3.63 13.95 -24.09
C TYR A 108 3.38 15.12 -23.13
N TYR A 109 3.42 14.86 -21.81
CA TYR A 109 3.28 15.92 -20.81
C TYR A 109 4.48 16.86 -20.84
N GLY A 110 5.70 16.35 -20.87
CA GLY A 110 6.93 17.15 -20.99
C GLY A 110 7.00 18.02 -22.26
N ALA A 111 6.40 17.56 -23.35
CA ALA A 111 6.27 18.34 -24.59
C ALA A 111 5.23 19.49 -24.52
N GLY A 112 4.65 19.78 -23.36
CA GLY A 112 3.65 20.85 -23.17
C GLY A 112 2.21 20.34 -23.21
N GLY A 113 1.96 19.09 -22.81
CA GLY A 113 0.63 18.50 -22.70
C GLY A 113 -0.30 19.24 -21.74
N PHE A 114 -1.55 18.78 -21.68
CA PHE A 114 -2.59 19.45 -20.88
C PHE A 114 -2.17 19.66 -19.42
N GLY A 115 -2.28 20.90 -18.96
CA GLY A 115 -1.91 21.31 -17.58
C GLY A 115 -0.44 21.66 -17.39
N HIS A 116 0.45 21.40 -18.36
CA HIS A 116 1.89 21.70 -18.23
C HIS A 116 2.16 23.20 -18.01
N ALA A 117 1.56 24.07 -18.83
CA ALA A 117 1.72 25.53 -18.69
C ALA A 117 1.22 26.04 -17.33
N PHE A 118 0.12 25.48 -16.83
CA PHE A 118 -0.42 25.82 -15.49
C PHE A 118 0.57 25.37 -14.39
N MET A 119 1.08 24.14 -14.47
CA MET A 119 2.06 23.64 -13.49
C MET A 119 3.39 24.42 -13.57
N ASN A 120 3.79 24.88 -14.74
CA ASN A 120 4.98 25.72 -14.89
C ASN A 120 4.83 27.11 -14.29
N GLY A 121 3.60 27.62 -14.19
CA GLY A 121 3.30 28.98 -13.70
C GLY A 121 3.44 29.19 -12.19
N PHE A 122 3.50 28.15 -11.38
CA PHE A 122 3.67 28.25 -9.93
C PHE A 122 4.81 27.36 -9.43
N TRP A 123 5.40 27.70 -8.30
CA TRP A 123 6.53 26.99 -7.69
C TRP A 123 7.71 26.77 -8.66
N PRO A 124 8.38 27.82 -9.10
CA PRO A 124 9.41 27.73 -10.14
C PRO A 124 10.59 26.81 -9.81
N SER A 125 10.78 26.51 -8.51
CA SER A 125 11.87 25.65 -8.03
C SER A 125 11.70 24.16 -8.41
N TYR A 126 10.53 23.75 -8.89
CA TYR A 126 10.24 22.37 -9.24
C TYR A 126 9.77 22.26 -10.68
N SER A 127 10.15 21.16 -11.36
CA SER A 127 9.72 20.90 -12.74
C SER A 127 8.21 20.67 -12.83
N PRO A 128 7.54 20.99 -13.94
CA PRO A 128 6.12 20.69 -14.15
C PRO A 128 5.81 19.20 -14.02
N GLU A 129 6.73 18.33 -14.48
CA GLU A 129 6.63 16.87 -14.41
C GLU A 129 6.55 16.41 -12.96
N LEU A 130 7.49 16.88 -12.13
CA LEU A 130 7.48 16.56 -10.70
C LEU A 130 6.19 17.01 -10.04
N LYS A 131 5.73 18.23 -10.29
CA LYS A 131 4.48 18.77 -9.71
C LYS A 131 3.25 17.94 -10.09
N MET A 132 3.15 17.52 -11.33
CA MET A 132 2.06 16.66 -11.77
C MET A 132 2.12 15.27 -11.12
N MET A 133 3.32 14.69 -11.03
CA MET A 133 3.54 13.42 -10.35
C MET A 133 3.24 13.53 -8.84
N LEU A 134 3.64 14.64 -8.18
CA LEU A 134 3.32 14.92 -6.78
C LEU A 134 1.81 15.00 -6.53
N LEU A 135 1.08 15.69 -7.42
CA LEU A 135 -0.38 15.78 -7.35
C LEU A 135 -1.02 14.39 -7.44
N GLY A 136 -0.59 13.60 -8.41
CA GLY A 136 -1.04 12.21 -8.54
C GLY A 136 -0.71 11.37 -7.31
N ARG A 137 0.50 11.51 -6.76
CA ARG A 137 0.96 10.76 -5.59
C ARG A 137 0.19 11.12 -4.32
N PHE A 138 -0.07 12.42 -4.09
CA PHE A 138 -0.86 12.91 -2.98
C PHE A 138 -2.27 12.30 -2.96
N PHE A 139 -2.97 12.43 -4.06
CA PHE A 139 -4.33 11.93 -4.17
C PHE A 139 -4.41 10.40 -4.27
N PHE A 140 -3.38 9.76 -4.83
CA PHE A 140 -3.25 8.30 -4.77
C PHE A 140 -3.20 7.83 -3.32
N GLY A 141 -2.37 8.45 -2.46
CA GLY A 141 -2.28 8.13 -1.04
C GLY A 141 -3.62 8.23 -0.31
N LEU A 142 -4.40 9.28 -0.60
CA LEU A 142 -5.74 9.47 -0.06
C LEU A 142 -6.70 8.31 -0.43
N GLY A 143 -6.66 7.87 -1.68
CA GLY A 143 -7.46 6.74 -2.15
C GLY A 143 -6.99 5.41 -1.59
N ALA A 144 -5.69 5.20 -1.57
CA ALA A 144 -5.03 3.96 -1.14
C ALA A 144 -5.35 3.60 0.31
N GLU A 145 -5.16 4.53 1.23
CA GLU A 145 -5.35 4.28 2.66
C GLU A 145 -6.81 4.00 3.02
N THR A 146 -7.73 4.75 2.44
CA THR A 146 -9.16 4.48 2.64
C THR A 146 -9.55 3.13 2.04
N SER A 147 -8.96 2.72 0.91
CA SER A 147 -9.24 1.40 0.32
C SER A 147 -8.78 0.25 1.22
N ILE A 148 -7.68 0.41 1.97
CA ILE A 148 -7.22 -0.57 2.97
C ILE A 148 -8.26 -0.75 4.08
N VAL A 149 -8.85 0.34 4.57
CA VAL A 149 -9.92 0.30 5.59
C VAL A 149 -11.18 -0.39 5.03
N VAL A 150 -11.56 -0.08 3.79
CA VAL A 150 -12.67 -0.74 3.08
C VAL A 150 -12.45 -2.24 3.00
N VAL A 151 -11.26 -2.69 2.60
CA VAL A 151 -10.92 -4.13 2.53
C VAL A 151 -11.05 -4.79 3.90
N CYS A 152 -10.59 -4.16 4.98
CA CYS A 152 -10.80 -4.69 6.33
C CYS A 152 -12.29 -4.92 6.64
N LYS A 153 -13.15 -3.96 6.31
CA LYS A 153 -14.60 -4.08 6.55
C LYS A 153 -15.24 -5.16 5.67
N ILE A 154 -14.75 -5.33 4.43
CA ILE A 154 -15.16 -6.43 3.54
C ILE A 154 -14.84 -7.78 4.18
N LEU A 155 -13.61 -7.96 4.67
CA LEU A 155 -13.20 -9.22 5.30
C LEU A 155 -14.06 -9.53 6.53
N VAL A 156 -14.32 -8.54 7.38
CA VAL A 156 -15.23 -8.72 8.51
C VAL A 156 -16.62 -9.16 8.04
N LYS A 157 -17.19 -8.52 7.03
CA LYS A 157 -18.53 -8.85 6.50
C LYS A 157 -18.60 -10.28 5.97
N TRP A 158 -17.57 -10.74 5.26
CA TRP A 158 -17.59 -12.04 4.57
C TRP A 158 -17.05 -13.20 5.43
N PHE A 159 -16.16 -12.93 6.38
CA PHE A 159 -15.44 -13.94 7.16
C PHE A 159 -15.78 -13.96 8.66
N LYS A 160 -16.62 -13.04 9.16
CA LYS A 160 -17.01 -13.04 10.60
C LYS A 160 -17.58 -14.41 11.00
N GLY A 161 -16.94 -15.02 12.01
CA GLY A 161 -17.28 -16.37 12.49
C GLY A 161 -16.74 -17.51 11.62
N LYS A 162 -15.91 -17.22 10.62
CA LYS A 162 -15.37 -18.21 9.65
C LYS A 162 -13.99 -17.74 9.16
N ASP A 163 -12.93 -18.31 9.70
CA ASP A 163 -11.54 -18.09 9.26
C ASP A 163 -11.10 -16.62 9.16
N LEU A 164 -11.68 -15.72 9.95
CA LEU A 164 -11.42 -14.27 9.86
C LEU A 164 -9.94 -13.92 10.10
N ALA A 165 -9.30 -14.56 11.08
CA ALA A 165 -7.89 -14.33 11.39
C ALA A 165 -6.99 -14.72 10.22
N LEU A 166 -7.27 -15.87 9.58
CA LEU A 166 -6.56 -16.32 8.38
C LEU A 166 -6.76 -15.35 7.21
N ALA A 167 -7.99 -14.87 7.00
CA ALA A 167 -8.27 -13.88 5.94
C ALA A 167 -7.50 -12.58 6.13
N PHE A 168 -7.37 -12.08 7.37
CA PHE A 168 -6.54 -10.91 7.69
C PHE A 168 -5.05 -11.17 7.49
N GLY A 169 -4.56 -12.36 7.85
CA GLY A 169 -3.17 -12.77 7.60
C GLY A 169 -2.86 -12.79 6.10
N LEU A 170 -3.72 -13.42 5.29
CA LEU A 170 -3.56 -13.46 3.84
C LEU A 170 -3.69 -12.07 3.19
N LYS A 171 -4.56 -11.19 3.72
CA LYS A 171 -4.62 -9.79 3.29
C LYS A 171 -3.25 -9.12 3.36
N VAL A 172 -2.52 -9.29 4.47
CA VAL A 172 -1.17 -8.75 4.61
C VAL A 172 -0.22 -9.39 3.60
N GLY A 173 -0.32 -10.71 3.40
CA GLY A 173 0.45 -11.44 2.40
C GLY A 173 0.26 -10.89 0.99
N PHE A 174 -0.98 -10.59 0.59
CA PHE A 174 -1.28 -9.98 -0.72
C PHE A 174 -0.62 -8.61 -0.89
N GLY A 175 -0.62 -7.77 0.15
CA GLY A 175 0.10 -6.49 0.11
C GLY A 175 1.60 -6.71 -0.12
N ARG A 176 2.23 -7.62 0.65
CA ARG A 176 3.66 -7.94 0.51
C ARG A 176 4.01 -8.56 -0.84
N LEU A 177 3.09 -9.33 -1.41
CA LEU A 177 3.25 -9.87 -2.76
C LEU A 177 3.27 -8.76 -3.82
N GLY A 178 2.45 -7.71 -3.65
CA GLY A 178 2.48 -6.51 -4.49
C GLY A 178 3.83 -5.79 -4.43
N THR A 179 4.35 -5.54 -3.23
CA THR A 179 5.70 -4.97 -3.02
C THR A 179 6.79 -5.84 -3.66
N PHE A 180 6.75 -7.15 -3.41
CA PHE A 180 7.70 -8.10 -4.01
C PHE A 180 7.70 -8.03 -5.54
N ALA A 181 6.52 -8.04 -6.15
CA ALA A 181 6.37 -7.95 -7.60
C ALA A 181 6.86 -6.59 -8.14
N ALA A 182 6.60 -5.49 -7.44
CA ALA A 182 7.06 -4.17 -7.82
C ALA A 182 8.59 -4.08 -7.90
N LEU A 183 9.28 -4.58 -6.88
CA LEU A 183 10.73 -4.54 -6.78
C LEU A 183 11.43 -5.40 -7.85
N ARG A 184 10.76 -6.42 -8.38
CA ARG A 184 11.31 -7.28 -9.44
C ARG A 184 10.91 -6.88 -10.84
N ILE A 185 9.64 -6.54 -11.03
CA ILE A 185 9.09 -6.30 -12.37
C ILE A 185 9.38 -4.88 -12.84
N SER A 186 9.29 -3.87 -11.96
CA SER A 186 9.46 -2.47 -12.37
C SER A 186 10.85 -2.18 -12.94
N PRO A 187 11.97 -2.57 -12.32
CA PRO A 187 13.29 -2.34 -12.91
C PRO A 187 13.51 -3.16 -14.19
N ALA A 188 12.99 -4.38 -14.27
CA ALA A 188 13.08 -5.20 -15.47
C ALA A 188 12.30 -4.60 -16.67
N LEU A 189 11.18 -3.92 -16.39
CA LEU A 189 10.41 -3.20 -17.43
C LEU A 189 11.07 -1.89 -17.87
N ALA A 190 11.95 -1.34 -17.07
CA ALA A 190 12.68 -0.10 -17.38
C ALA A 190 14.10 -0.35 -17.94
N ASP A 191 14.56 -1.60 -17.90
CA ASP A 191 15.85 -2.07 -18.43
C ASP A 191 15.73 -2.43 -19.91
N GLU A 192 16.85 -2.71 -20.60
CA GLU A 192 16.90 -3.20 -21.99
C GLU A 192 16.30 -2.26 -23.05
N GLY A 193 16.37 -0.93 -22.85
CA GLY A 193 15.90 0.06 -23.84
C GLY A 193 14.39 0.28 -23.84
N VAL A 194 13.69 -0.26 -22.86
CA VAL A 194 12.30 0.09 -22.56
C VAL A 194 12.29 1.34 -21.67
N HIS A 195 11.56 2.38 -22.07
CA HIS A 195 11.56 3.65 -21.37
C HIS A 195 10.99 3.55 -19.95
N LEU A 196 11.56 4.30 -18.98
CA LEU A 196 11.05 4.49 -17.62
C LEU A 196 9.51 4.67 -17.58
N THR A 197 9.00 5.45 -18.51
CA THR A 197 7.57 5.71 -18.70
C THR A 197 6.74 4.44 -18.81
N THR A 198 7.25 3.38 -19.46
CA THR A 198 6.55 2.10 -19.62
C THR A 198 6.34 1.41 -18.27
N ALA A 199 7.36 1.39 -17.40
CA ALA A 199 7.23 0.80 -16.07
C ALA A 199 6.18 1.55 -15.20
N ILE A 200 6.15 2.89 -15.30
CA ILE A 200 5.19 3.72 -14.57
C ILE A 200 3.76 3.52 -15.11
N TRP A 201 3.58 3.49 -16.43
CA TRP A 201 2.28 3.20 -17.04
C TRP A 201 1.79 1.79 -16.73
N PHE A 202 2.67 0.80 -16.75
CA PHE A 202 2.32 -0.57 -16.36
C PHE A 202 1.78 -0.59 -14.92
N ALA A 203 2.47 0.07 -13.98
CA ALA A 203 2.01 0.17 -12.60
C ALA A 203 0.64 0.85 -12.48
N ALA A 204 0.41 1.94 -13.24
CA ALA A 204 -0.88 2.65 -13.23
C ALA A 204 -2.02 1.82 -13.84
N VAL A 205 -1.77 1.08 -14.92
CA VAL A 205 -2.74 0.16 -15.54
C VAL A 205 -3.06 -1.02 -14.62
N LEU A 206 -2.08 -1.52 -13.87
CA LEU A 206 -2.34 -2.52 -12.82
C LEU A 206 -3.31 -1.98 -11.77
N VAL A 207 -3.16 -0.75 -11.30
CA VAL A 207 -4.11 -0.14 -10.36
C VAL A 207 -5.50 -0.03 -10.98
N LEU A 208 -5.60 0.33 -12.26
CA LEU A 208 -6.87 0.35 -12.99
C LEU A 208 -7.52 -1.04 -13.05
N SER A 209 -6.73 -2.11 -13.22
CA SER A 209 -7.24 -3.49 -13.14
C SER A 209 -7.78 -3.83 -11.75
N GLY A 210 -7.20 -3.27 -10.69
CA GLY A 210 -7.73 -3.34 -9.32
C GLY A 210 -9.13 -2.71 -9.19
N LEU A 211 -9.41 -1.61 -9.90
CA LEU A 211 -10.75 -1.04 -9.97
C LEU A 211 -11.74 -2.00 -10.62
N LEU A 212 -11.34 -2.69 -11.70
CA LEU A 212 -12.19 -3.71 -12.34
C LEU A 212 -12.49 -4.86 -11.37
N ALA A 213 -11.47 -5.33 -10.62
CA ALA A 213 -11.66 -6.34 -9.58
C ALA A 213 -12.65 -5.87 -8.49
N PHE A 214 -12.58 -4.59 -8.09
CA PHE A 214 -13.52 -4.04 -7.13
C PHE A 214 -14.95 -3.98 -7.68
N MET A 215 -15.13 -3.66 -8.96
CA MET A 215 -16.47 -3.71 -9.60
C MET A 215 -17.05 -5.12 -9.60
N VAL A 216 -16.23 -6.14 -9.87
CA VAL A 216 -16.64 -7.54 -9.75
C VAL A 216 -17.05 -7.87 -8.31
N TYR A 217 -16.26 -7.45 -7.33
CA TYR A 217 -16.62 -7.58 -5.91
C TYR A 217 -17.98 -6.94 -5.59
N MET A 218 -18.25 -5.74 -6.09
CA MET A 218 -19.53 -5.04 -5.86
C MET A 218 -20.74 -5.86 -6.34
N LEU A 219 -20.61 -6.58 -7.44
CA LEU A 219 -21.66 -7.46 -7.95
C LEU A 219 -21.94 -8.64 -6.99
N LEU A 220 -20.88 -9.24 -6.45
CA LEU A 220 -20.99 -10.32 -5.46
C LEU A 220 -21.61 -9.80 -4.15
N ASP A 221 -21.16 -8.65 -3.68
CA ASP A 221 -21.64 -8.02 -2.45
C ASP A 221 -23.14 -7.62 -2.56
N ALA A 222 -23.55 -7.10 -3.73
CA ALA A 222 -24.95 -6.78 -3.98
C ALA A 222 -25.86 -8.02 -4.00
N LYS A 223 -25.37 -9.15 -4.50
CA LYS A 223 -26.09 -10.43 -4.45
C LYS A 223 -26.22 -10.96 -3.01
N LEU A 224 -25.14 -10.83 -2.21
CA LEU A 224 -25.17 -11.22 -0.81
C LEU A 224 -26.20 -10.43 -0.02
N ASP A 225 -26.22 -9.10 -0.17
CA ASP A 225 -27.18 -8.23 0.54
C ASP A 225 -28.63 -8.59 0.19
N LYS A 226 -28.92 -8.91 -1.08
CA LYS A 226 -30.25 -9.38 -1.49
C LYS A 226 -30.64 -10.72 -0.85
N GLN A 227 -29.70 -11.62 -0.62
CA GLN A 227 -29.96 -12.94 -0.03
C GLN A 227 -30.14 -12.85 1.50
N THR A 228 -29.40 -11.96 2.15
CA THR A 228 -29.41 -11.84 3.62
C THR A 228 -30.43 -10.83 4.14
N GLY A 229 -31.10 -10.08 3.25
CA GLY A 229 -31.97 -8.97 3.64
C GLY A 229 -31.21 -7.82 4.34
N PHE A 230 -29.87 -7.82 4.23
CA PHE A 230 -29.03 -6.86 4.90
C PHE A 230 -29.17 -5.47 4.28
N SER A 231 -29.92 -4.58 4.97
CA SER A 231 -29.97 -3.17 4.60
C SER A 231 -28.79 -2.45 5.26
N GLN A 232 -27.95 -1.80 4.48
CA GLN A 232 -26.84 -0.99 5.00
C GLN A 232 -27.30 0.10 5.99
N LYS A 233 -28.58 0.51 5.92
CA LYS A 233 -29.19 1.45 6.88
C LYS A 233 -29.33 0.88 8.29
N ALA A 234 -29.41 -0.45 8.45
CA ALA A 234 -29.55 -1.08 9.76
C ALA A 234 -28.22 -1.19 10.53
N SER A 235 -27.08 -1.09 9.86
CA SER A 235 -25.76 -1.13 10.50
C SER A 235 -25.26 0.23 11.00
N SER A 236 -25.92 1.32 10.64
CA SER A 236 -25.61 2.68 11.11
C SER A 236 -26.06 2.95 12.56
N SER A 237 -26.76 1.99 13.20
CA SER A 237 -27.14 2.08 14.62
C SER A 237 -26.12 1.48 15.60
N ALA A 238 -25.03 0.89 15.12
CA ALA A 238 -23.88 0.58 15.95
C ALA A 238 -23.13 1.90 16.19
N SER A 239 -22.99 2.30 17.46
CA SER A 239 -22.40 3.54 17.97
C SER A 239 -21.51 4.29 16.96
N GLU A 240 -22.01 5.43 16.45
CA GLU A 240 -21.21 6.32 15.61
C GLU A 240 -19.93 6.67 16.39
N PHE A 241 -18.78 6.46 15.76
CA PHE A 241 -17.49 6.82 16.34
C PHE A 241 -17.49 8.31 16.71
N SER A 242 -17.36 8.59 18.00
CA SER A 242 -17.38 9.94 18.54
C SER A 242 -15.96 10.50 18.66
N PHE A 243 -15.79 11.80 18.49
CA PHE A 243 -14.53 12.46 18.79
C PHE A 243 -14.06 12.24 20.24
N LYS A 244 -15.00 12.02 21.18
CA LYS A 244 -14.69 11.65 22.56
C LYS A 244 -14.00 10.28 22.66
N ASP A 245 -14.40 9.32 21.82
CA ASP A 245 -13.77 7.99 21.78
C ASP A 245 -12.34 8.10 21.28
N PHE A 246 -12.10 8.93 20.27
CA PHE A 246 -10.75 9.23 19.76
C PHE A 246 -9.86 9.83 20.87
N VAL A 247 -10.34 10.86 21.55
CA VAL A 247 -9.59 11.49 22.66
C VAL A 247 -9.33 10.48 23.78
N SER A 248 -10.29 9.63 24.12
CA SER A 248 -10.13 8.58 25.12
C SER A 248 -9.02 7.58 24.76
N ILE A 249 -8.95 7.17 23.47
CA ILE A 249 -7.93 6.25 22.99
C ILE A 249 -6.53 6.88 23.07
N ILE A 250 -6.35 8.10 22.53
CA ILE A 250 -5.04 8.77 22.52
C ILE A 250 -4.59 9.22 23.93
N SER A 251 -5.49 9.27 24.91
CA SER A 251 -5.15 9.56 26.29
C SER A 251 -4.74 8.31 27.08
N ASN A 252 -4.90 7.11 26.52
CA ASN A 252 -4.54 5.87 27.17
C ASN A 252 -3.02 5.63 27.09
N ARG A 253 -2.35 5.50 28.23
CA ARG A 253 -0.89 5.31 28.30
C ARG A 253 -0.40 4.08 27.51
N ALA A 254 -1.12 2.96 27.61
CA ALA A 254 -0.76 1.74 26.88
C ALA A 254 -0.81 1.98 25.35
N TYR A 255 -1.84 2.69 24.88
CA TYR A 255 -1.96 3.07 23.47
C TYR A 255 -0.80 3.96 23.03
N ILE A 256 -0.43 4.97 23.85
CA ILE A 256 0.70 5.88 23.55
C ILE A 256 2.01 5.08 23.38
N TYR A 257 2.30 4.13 24.28
CA TYR A 257 3.52 3.30 24.16
C TYR A 257 3.52 2.44 22.91
N ILE A 258 2.38 1.82 22.57
CA ILE A 258 2.24 1.03 21.34
C ILE A 258 2.40 1.94 20.11
N ALA A 259 1.78 3.11 20.11
CA ALA A 259 1.88 4.08 19.02
C ALA A 259 3.32 4.56 18.84
N LEU A 260 4.04 4.91 19.91
CA LEU A 260 5.44 5.31 19.87
C LEU A 260 6.33 4.18 19.33
N LEU A 261 6.09 2.95 19.76
CA LEU A 261 6.81 1.78 19.24
C LEU A 261 6.57 1.61 17.73
N CYS A 262 5.33 1.74 17.26
CA CYS A 262 5.03 1.70 15.83
C CYS A 262 5.71 2.84 15.08
N VAL A 263 5.65 4.07 15.58
CA VAL A 263 6.29 5.24 14.93
C VAL A 263 7.79 5.02 14.81
N THR A 264 8.48 4.64 15.89
CA THR A 264 9.94 4.44 15.87
C THR A 264 10.35 3.28 14.98
N PHE A 265 9.61 2.17 14.99
CA PHE A 265 9.86 1.02 14.13
C PHE A 265 9.68 1.37 12.65
N TYR A 266 8.54 1.94 12.30
CA TYR A 266 8.23 2.25 10.90
C TYR A 266 9.06 3.43 10.35
N SER A 267 9.51 4.37 11.20
CA SER A 267 10.44 5.43 10.77
C SER A 267 11.83 4.90 10.36
N ALA A 268 12.21 3.70 10.80
CA ALA A 268 13.42 3.04 10.31
C ALA A 268 13.14 2.17 9.07
N VAL A 269 12.03 1.44 9.06
CA VAL A 269 11.75 0.43 8.02
C VAL A 269 11.29 1.07 6.69
N PHE A 270 10.35 2.02 6.71
CA PHE A 270 9.81 2.58 5.47
C PHE A 270 10.81 3.43 4.68
N PRO A 271 11.60 4.35 5.30
CA PRO A 271 12.64 5.04 4.55
C PRO A 271 13.68 4.08 3.97
N PHE A 272 14.10 3.08 4.76
CA PHE A 272 15.01 2.06 4.23
C PHE A 272 14.42 1.37 3.00
N MET A 273 13.17 0.90 3.06
CA MET A 273 12.51 0.24 1.92
C MET A 273 12.42 1.16 0.68
N ALA A 274 12.16 2.45 0.87
CA ALA A 274 12.05 3.40 -0.23
C ALA A 274 13.38 3.67 -0.94
N TYR A 275 14.50 3.59 -0.21
CA TYR A 275 15.83 3.87 -0.72
C TYR A 275 16.74 2.64 -0.81
N ALA A 276 16.29 1.46 -0.41
CA ALA A 276 17.13 0.27 -0.39
C ALA A 276 17.69 -0.12 -1.78
N PRO A 277 16.93 -0.07 -2.88
CA PRO A 277 17.51 -0.35 -4.19
C PRO A 277 18.63 0.64 -4.57
N ASP A 278 18.41 1.94 -4.35
CA ASP A 278 19.37 3.01 -4.59
C ASP A 278 20.63 2.83 -3.71
N PHE A 279 20.43 2.53 -2.42
CA PHE A 279 21.52 2.23 -1.50
C PHE A 279 22.36 1.02 -1.92
N PHE A 280 21.74 -0.04 -2.41
CA PHE A 280 22.46 -1.23 -2.87
C PHE A 280 23.19 -0.96 -4.20
N ALA A 281 22.59 -0.18 -5.10
CA ALA A 281 23.24 0.25 -6.33
C ALA A 281 24.49 1.09 -6.04
N ASP A 282 24.35 2.14 -5.24
CA ASP A 282 25.45 3.07 -4.92
C ASP A 282 26.57 2.41 -4.12
N LYS A 283 26.20 1.64 -3.08
CA LYS A 283 27.19 1.07 -2.17
C LYS A 283 27.95 -0.12 -2.74
N PHE A 284 27.28 -0.95 -3.54
CA PHE A 284 27.82 -2.22 -4.03
C PHE A 284 28.00 -2.26 -5.55
N GLY A 285 27.67 -1.20 -6.26
CA GLY A 285 27.80 -1.10 -7.72
C GLY A 285 26.83 -2.04 -8.49
N LEU A 286 25.65 -2.31 -7.91
CA LEU A 286 24.67 -3.22 -8.49
C LEU A 286 23.79 -2.48 -9.50
N SER A 287 23.30 -3.21 -10.50
CA SER A 287 22.27 -2.69 -11.41
C SER A 287 20.93 -2.51 -10.70
N ALA A 288 20.01 -1.73 -11.28
CA ALA A 288 18.66 -1.52 -10.75
C ALA A 288 17.90 -2.84 -10.59
N VAL A 289 18.09 -3.79 -11.52
CA VAL A 289 17.48 -5.12 -11.48
C VAL A 289 18.03 -5.95 -10.32
N GLU A 290 19.36 -6.00 -10.14
CA GLU A 290 19.99 -6.72 -9.04
C GLU A 290 19.60 -6.15 -7.69
N SER A 291 19.63 -4.83 -7.55
CA SER A 291 19.23 -4.11 -6.33
C SER A 291 17.75 -4.35 -5.98
N GLY A 292 16.87 -4.33 -6.98
CA GLY A 292 15.47 -4.67 -6.83
C GLY A 292 15.26 -6.12 -6.40
N ASN A 293 16.00 -7.05 -7.01
CA ASN A 293 15.95 -8.48 -6.66
C ASN A 293 16.34 -8.72 -5.21
N ILE A 294 17.45 -8.11 -4.73
CA ILE A 294 17.89 -8.23 -3.33
C ILE A 294 16.85 -7.62 -2.40
N THR A 295 16.39 -6.41 -2.68
CA THR A 295 15.41 -5.71 -1.83
C THR A 295 14.08 -6.47 -1.75
N SER A 296 13.70 -7.19 -2.81
CA SER A 296 12.45 -7.95 -2.86
C SER A 296 12.37 -9.08 -1.84
N TRP A 297 13.49 -9.57 -1.32
CA TRP A 297 13.51 -10.58 -0.25
C TRP A 297 12.92 -10.06 1.07
N LEU A 298 12.95 -8.74 1.31
CA LEU A 298 12.41 -8.14 2.54
C LEU A 298 10.88 -8.33 2.64
N PRO A 299 10.05 -7.92 1.67
CA PRO A 299 8.62 -8.17 1.71
C PRO A 299 8.27 -9.66 1.68
N LEU A 300 9.02 -10.48 0.95
CA LEU A 300 8.83 -11.93 0.93
C LEU A 300 9.12 -12.54 2.31
N GLY A 301 10.23 -12.14 2.93
CA GLY A 301 10.57 -12.54 4.30
C GLY A 301 9.47 -12.14 5.30
N THR A 302 8.97 -10.91 5.24
CA THR A 302 7.85 -10.49 6.08
C THR A 302 6.60 -11.35 5.88
N MET A 303 6.27 -11.71 4.64
CA MET A 303 5.13 -12.57 4.35
C MET A 303 5.26 -13.96 4.99
N LEU A 304 6.48 -14.53 4.98
CA LEU A 304 6.75 -15.87 5.51
C LEU A 304 6.93 -15.88 7.02
N PHE A 305 7.69 -14.92 7.56
CA PHE A 305 8.05 -14.90 8.98
C PHE A 305 6.97 -14.33 9.88
N THR A 306 6.08 -13.46 9.39
CA THR A 306 4.99 -12.89 10.22
C THR A 306 4.09 -13.97 10.83
N PRO A 307 3.57 -14.96 10.08
CA PRO A 307 2.79 -16.05 10.66
C PRO A 307 3.60 -16.91 11.64
N LEU A 308 4.89 -17.15 11.33
CA LEU A 308 5.78 -17.93 12.18
C LEU A 308 5.99 -17.25 13.54
N PHE A 309 6.29 -15.96 13.55
CA PHE A 309 6.43 -15.19 14.80
C PHE A 309 5.11 -15.07 15.55
N GLY A 310 3.97 -14.91 14.84
CA GLY A 310 2.65 -14.95 15.45
C GLY A 310 2.43 -16.26 16.21
N PHE A 311 2.67 -17.40 15.57
CA PHE A 311 2.57 -18.72 16.20
C PHE A 311 3.51 -18.88 17.40
N LEU A 312 4.76 -18.42 17.32
CA LEU A 312 5.71 -18.49 18.43
C LEU A 312 5.25 -17.63 19.62
N ILE A 313 4.73 -16.42 19.35
CA ILE A 313 4.21 -15.53 20.40
C ILE A 313 2.97 -16.13 21.08
N ASP A 314 2.05 -16.70 20.30
CA ASP A 314 0.86 -17.36 20.84
C ASP A 314 1.24 -18.56 21.73
N ARG A 315 2.27 -19.30 21.34
CA ARG A 315 2.72 -20.49 22.09
C ARG A 315 3.50 -20.14 23.37
N TYR A 316 4.35 -19.11 23.32
CA TYR A 316 5.28 -18.79 24.42
C TYR A 316 4.88 -17.55 25.22
N GLY A 317 3.94 -16.75 24.76
CA GLY A 317 3.36 -15.60 25.48
C GLY A 317 4.31 -14.43 25.73
N ARG A 318 5.50 -14.37 25.12
CA ARG A 318 6.53 -13.36 25.39
C ARG A 318 6.60 -12.27 24.30
N SER A 319 5.46 -11.64 23.99
CA SER A 319 5.36 -10.63 22.94
C SER A 319 6.32 -9.44 23.11
N ALA A 320 6.44 -8.91 24.33
CA ALA A 320 7.34 -7.79 24.62
C ALA A 320 8.82 -8.15 24.38
N THR A 321 9.23 -9.36 24.80
CA THR A 321 10.61 -9.84 24.57
C THR A 321 10.90 -10.01 23.08
N ALA A 322 9.94 -10.55 22.30
CA ALA A 322 10.08 -10.68 20.85
C ALA A 322 10.20 -9.31 20.15
N MET A 323 9.44 -8.29 20.60
CA MET A 323 9.54 -6.93 20.07
C MET A 323 10.89 -6.28 20.38
N ILE A 324 11.42 -6.45 21.60
CA ILE A 324 12.76 -5.94 21.97
C ILE A 324 13.84 -6.62 21.10
N PHE A 325 13.77 -7.94 20.95
CA PHE A 325 14.70 -8.68 20.10
C PHE A 325 14.65 -8.21 18.64
N GLY A 326 13.44 -8.02 18.09
CA GLY A 326 13.26 -7.49 16.74
C GLY A 326 13.84 -6.07 16.58
N ALA A 327 13.62 -5.19 17.56
CA ALA A 327 14.19 -3.83 17.55
C ALA A 327 15.74 -3.86 17.61
N LEU A 328 16.33 -4.68 18.46
CA LEU A 328 17.78 -4.84 18.54
C LEU A 328 18.38 -5.42 17.24
N THR A 329 17.71 -6.38 16.64
CA THR A 329 18.09 -6.92 15.32
C THR A 329 18.05 -5.86 14.24
N LEU A 330 17.00 -5.02 14.22
CA LEU A 330 16.89 -3.90 13.27
C LEU A 330 18.04 -2.92 13.41
N VAL A 331 18.38 -2.52 14.65
CA VAL A 331 19.53 -1.65 14.93
C VAL A 331 20.85 -2.30 14.46
N ALA A 332 21.07 -3.58 14.79
CA ALA A 332 22.28 -4.30 14.38
C ALA A 332 22.44 -4.36 12.86
N VAL A 333 21.36 -4.67 12.13
CA VAL A 333 21.36 -4.71 10.65
C VAL A 333 21.70 -3.34 10.06
N HIS A 334 21.10 -2.26 10.55
CA HIS A 334 21.39 -0.90 10.07
C HIS A 334 22.84 -0.47 10.37
N LEU A 335 23.39 -0.85 11.54
CA LEU A 335 24.79 -0.60 11.86
C LEU A 335 25.74 -1.39 10.94
N ILE A 336 25.42 -2.65 10.65
CA ILE A 336 26.19 -3.46 9.70
C ILE A 336 26.17 -2.77 8.33
N PHE A 337 25.02 -2.38 7.81
CA PHE A 337 24.92 -1.68 6.52
C PHE A 337 25.64 -0.34 6.53
N ALA A 338 25.63 0.39 7.63
CA ALA A 338 26.28 1.71 7.71
C ALA A 338 27.81 1.59 7.73
N PHE A 339 28.36 0.66 8.50
CA PHE A 339 29.80 0.63 8.80
C PHE A 339 30.59 -0.47 8.11
N THR A 340 29.95 -1.40 7.42
CA THR A 340 30.68 -2.49 6.74
C THR A 340 30.62 -2.34 5.22
N THR A 341 31.68 -2.81 4.58
CA THR A 341 31.82 -2.93 3.11
C THR A 341 31.62 -4.38 2.67
N LEU A 342 30.86 -5.16 3.45
CA LEU A 342 30.58 -6.56 3.11
C LEU A 342 29.93 -6.62 1.73
N THR A 343 30.58 -7.35 0.83
CA THR A 343 29.99 -7.68 -0.46
C THR A 343 28.74 -8.51 -0.18
N PRO A 344 27.55 -8.13 -0.68
CA PRO A 344 26.38 -8.98 -0.51
C PRO A 344 26.71 -10.33 -1.14
N ILE A 345 26.59 -11.41 -0.37
CA ILE A 345 26.53 -12.75 -0.92
C ILE A 345 25.21 -12.79 -1.66
N ILE A 346 25.27 -12.52 -2.94
CA ILE A 346 24.11 -12.61 -3.83
C ILE A 346 23.90 -14.11 -4.02
N PRO A 347 22.79 -14.70 -3.58
CA PRO A 347 22.42 -16.00 -4.09
C PRO A 347 22.04 -15.77 -5.55
N LEU A 348 22.90 -16.21 -6.44
CA LEU A 348 22.66 -16.31 -7.87
C LEU A 348 21.47 -17.24 -8.14
#